data_06f7e5550517b8fcbd93fc605cc81e5f
#
_entry.id   06f7e5550517b8fcbd93fc605cc81e5f
#
_cell.length_a   1.000
_cell.length_b   1.000
_cell.length_c   1.000
_cell.angle_alpha   90.00
_cell.angle_beta   90.00
_cell.angle_gamma   90.00
#
_symmetry.space_group_name_H-M   'P 1'
#
loop_
_entity.id
_entity.type
_entity.pdbx_description
1 polymer ?
#
loop_
_entity_poly.entity_id
_entity_poly.type
_entity_poly.pdbx_seq_one_letter_code
_entity_poly.pdbx_strand_id
1 'polypeptide(L)'
;NVNDIFEFANTVDIKHIKELLDMQINYNIAIAKEGLNGEYGVGIGKMLMKCYPNSIITKLKVYAAAASEARMSGCSLPVMTNSGSGNQGMATSIPVIIYAKEKGLTEEELYRGLVFSNLITIHQKTGIGRLSAFCGAVSAGCASGAAITYLEGGTLEQINKTVTNT
;
A
#
# COMPACT_ATOMS: atom_id res chain seq x y z
N ASN A 1 9.61 10.27 -13.96
CA ASN A 1 8.15 10.49 -14.10
C ASN A 1 7.38 9.16 -13.99
N VAL A 2 6.04 9.17 -14.12
CA VAL A 2 5.20 7.97 -14.00
C VAL A 2 5.52 6.94 -15.09
N ASN A 3 5.84 7.38 -16.29
CA ASN A 3 6.20 6.50 -17.41
C ASN A 3 7.47 5.70 -17.11
N ASP A 4 8.51 6.38 -16.58
CA ASP A 4 9.77 5.72 -16.22
C ASP A 4 9.55 4.69 -15.09
N ILE A 5 8.67 5.01 -14.15
CA ILE A 5 8.32 4.09 -13.06
C ILE A 5 7.57 2.86 -13.60
N PHE A 6 6.65 3.08 -14.54
CA PHE A 6 5.93 1.99 -15.21
C PHE A 6 6.88 1.06 -15.97
N GLU A 7 7.80 1.63 -16.75
CA GLU A 7 8.80 0.85 -17.47
C GLU A 7 9.72 0.09 -16.51
N PHE A 8 10.21 0.76 -15.47
CA PHE A 8 11.05 0.13 -14.46
C PHE A 8 10.34 -1.03 -13.75
N ALA A 9 9.09 -0.86 -13.33
CA ALA A 9 8.32 -1.93 -12.66
C ALA A 9 8.15 -3.17 -13.56
N ASN A 10 8.05 -2.98 -14.88
CA ASN A 10 7.95 -4.08 -15.84
C ASN A 10 9.28 -4.78 -16.15
N THR A 11 10.42 -4.07 -16.01
CA THR A 11 11.72 -4.55 -16.49
C THR A 11 12.71 -4.92 -15.38
N VAL A 12 12.50 -4.43 -14.16
CA VAL A 12 13.40 -4.69 -13.03
C VAL A 12 13.52 -6.19 -12.74
N ASP A 13 14.75 -6.64 -12.49
CA ASP A 13 14.97 -7.99 -11.97
C ASP A 13 14.56 -8.05 -10.49
N ILE A 14 13.43 -8.68 -10.24
CA ILE A 14 12.83 -8.82 -8.90
C ILE A 14 13.79 -9.51 -7.91
N LYS A 15 14.68 -10.37 -8.37
CA LYS A 15 15.62 -11.09 -7.49
C LYS A 15 16.46 -10.16 -6.63
N HIS A 16 16.85 -8.99 -7.16
CA HIS A 16 17.67 -8.02 -6.43
C HIS A 16 16.95 -7.31 -5.29
N ILE A 17 15.61 -7.28 -5.31
CA ILE A 17 14.79 -6.55 -4.36
C ILE A 17 13.80 -7.45 -3.61
N LYS A 18 13.79 -8.75 -3.92
CA LYS A 18 12.86 -9.72 -3.36
C LYS A 18 12.86 -9.71 -1.84
N GLU A 19 14.01 -9.77 -1.21
CA GLU A 19 14.14 -9.80 0.25
C GLU A 19 13.50 -8.57 0.90
N LEU A 20 13.69 -7.38 0.31
CA LEU A 20 13.09 -6.14 0.79
C LEU A 20 11.57 -6.16 0.68
N LEU A 21 11.05 -6.68 -0.44
CA LEU A 21 9.60 -6.79 -0.66
C LEU A 21 8.97 -7.86 0.24
N ASP A 22 9.65 -8.97 0.46
CA ASP A 22 9.21 -10.00 1.41
C ASP A 22 9.12 -9.44 2.84
N MET A 23 10.11 -8.65 3.28
CA MET A 23 10.03 -7.97 4.57
C MET A 23 8.86 -7.00 4.62
N GLN A 24 8.61 -6.23 3.56
CA GLN A 24 7.47 -5.31 3.49
C GLN A 24 6.14 -6.05 3.61
N ILE A 25 5.98 -7.15 2.87
CA ILE A 25 4.77 -7.98 2.92
C ILE A 25 4.59 -8.54 4.33
N ASN A 26 5.61 -9.17 4.88
CA ASN A 26 5.51 -9.87 6.16
C ASN A 26 5.23 -8.93 7.31
N TYR A 27 5.97 -7.83 7.44
CA TYR A 27 5.81 -6.89 8.55
C TYR A 27 4.48 -6.14 8.46
N ASN A 28 4.14 -5.60 7.30
CA ASN A 28 2.94 -4.78 7.17
C ASN A 28 1.64 -5.60 7.24
N ILE A 29 1.67 -6.86 6.81
CA ILE A 29 0.51 -7.76 7.00
C ILE A 29 0.43 -8.27 8.43
N ALA A 30 1.55 -8.49 9.12
CA ALA A 30 1.54 -8.92 10.51
C ALA A 30 0.83 -7.87 11.40
N ILE A 31 1.22 -6.60 11.30
CA ILE A 31 0.58 -5.55 12.09
C ILE A 31 -0.88 -5.31 11.67
N ALA A 32 -1.24 -5.48 10.39
CA ALA A 32 -2.62 -5.37 9.94
C ALA A 32 -3.51 -6.45 10.56
N LYS A 33 -3.03 -7.69 10.60
CA LYS A 33 -3.72 -8.80 11.26
C LYS A 33 -3.83 -8.58 12.77
N GLU A 34 -2.75 -8.11 13.40
CA GLU A 34 -2.73 -7.78 14.82
C GLU A 34 -3.76 -6.68 15.14
N GLY A 35 -3.84 -5.64 14.32
CA GLY A 35 -4.83 -4.57 14.47
C GLY A 35 -6.28 -5.03 14.35
N LEU A 36 -6.52 -6.10 13.57
CA LEU A 36 -7.85 -6.71 13.46
C LEU A 36 -8.18 -7.65 14.62
N ASN A 37 -7.18 -8.31 15.21
CA ASN A 37 -7.39 -9.30 16.27
C ASN A 37 -7.31 -8.68 17.67
N GLY A 38 -6.40 -7.73 17.87
CA GLY A 38 -6.13 -7.07 19.14
C GLY A 38 -7.14 -5.95 19.47
N GLU A 39 -6.92 -5.30 20.59
CA GLU A 39 -7.71 -4.14 21.04
C GLU A 39 -6.87 -2.87 20.93
N TYR A 40 -6.97 -2.22 19.78
CA TYR A 40 -6.24 -0.99 19.48
C TYR A 40 -7.21 0.14 19.15
N GLY A 41 -6.96 1.32 19.72
CA GLY A 41 -7.74 2.52 19.46
C GLY A 41 -9.24 2.31 19.64
N VAL A 42 -10.03 2.70 18.66
CA VAL A 42 -11.49 2.55 18.63
C VAL A 42 -11.95 1.36 17.78
N GLY A 43 -11.03 0.60 17.20
CA GLY A 43 -11.32 -0.57 16.38
C GLY A 43 -11.86 -0.21 15.01
N ILE A 44 -11.27 0.80 14.34
CA ILE A 44 -11.73 1.30 13.03
C ILE A 44 -11.84 0.17 12.00
N GLY A 45 -10.83 -0.70 11.91
CA GLY A 45 -10.86 -1.83 10.99
C GLY A 45 -12.05 -2.76 11.24
N LYS A 46 -12.29 -3.11 12.51
CA LYS A 46 -13.43 -3.94 12.94
C LYS A 46 -14.78 -3.26 12.65
N MET A 47 -14.84 -1.96 12.87
CA MET A 47 -16.04 -1.16 12.58
C MET A 47 -16.34 -1.14 11.07
N LEU A 48 -15.34 -0.89 10.23
CA LEU A 48 -15.50 -0.92 8.77
C LEU A 48 -16.01 -2.28 8.27
N MET A 49 -15.50 -3.40 8.83
CA MET A 49 -16.00 -4.74 8.50
C MET A 49 -17.48 -4.94 8.83
N LYS A 50 -17.97 -4.31 9.90
CA LYS A 50 -19.38 -4.42 10.32
C LYS A 50 -20.31 -3.52 9.52
N CYS A 51 -19.84 -2.31 9.14
CA CYS A 51 -20.66 -1.27 8.53
C CYS A 51 -20.74 -1.38 7.00
N TYR A 52 -19.79 -2.02 6.35
CA TYR A 52 -19.71 -2.06 4.89
C TYR A 52 -19.82 -3.49 4.34
N PRO A 53 -20.33 -3.67 3.10
CA PRO A 53 -20.39 -4.97 2.46
C PRO A 53 -19.03 -5.66 2.38
N ASN A 54 -19.03 -6.98 2.46
CA ASN A 54 -17.80 -7.78 2.27
C ASN A 54 -17.38 -7.73 0.79
N SER A 55 -16.57 -6.76 0.45
CA SER A 55 -16.00 -6.55 -0.89
C SER A 55 -14.49 -6.41 -0.82
N ILE A 56 -13.81 -6.58 -1.95
CA ILE A 56 -12.37 -6.34 -2.05
C ILE A 56 -12.04 -4.93 -1.57
N ILE A 57 -12.77 -3.92 -2.04
CA ILE A 57 -12.56 -2.52 -1.68
C ILE A 57 -12.67 -2.31 -0.15
N THR A 58 -13.65 -2.93 0.48
CA THR A 58 -13.80 -2.88 1.94
C THR A 58 -12.58 -3.51 2.62
N LYS A 59 -12.13 -4.69 2.17
CA LYS A 59 -10.95 -5.36 2.74
C LYS A 59 -9.69 -4.50 2.64
N LEU A 60 -9.45 -3.84 1.50
CA LEU A 60 -8.29 -2.95 1.33
C LEU A 60 -8.27 -1.86 2.41
N LYS A 61 -9.41 -1.20 2.64
CA LYS A 61 -9.57 -0.16 3.66
C LYS A 61 -9.42 -0.71 5.09
N VAL A 62 -10.05 -1.84 5.36
CA VAL A 62 -10.05 -2.50 6.66
C VAL A 62 -8.63 -2.83 7.11
N TYR A 63 -7.84 -3.51 6.28
CA TYR A 63 -6.50 -3.91 6.65
C TYR A 63 -5.55 -2.72 6.79
N ALA A 64 -5.62 -1.74 5.92
CA ALA A 64 -4.81 -0.53 6.00
C ALA A 64 -5.15 0.32 7.24
N ALA A 65 -6.44 0.49 7.55
CA ALA A 65 -6.90 1.22 8.73
C ALA A 65 -6.49 0.52 10.02
N ALA A 66 -6.70 -0.80 10.12
CA ALA A 66 -6.34 -1.59 11.29
C ALA A 66 -4.83 -1.56 11.57
N ALA A 67 -4.00 -1.65 10.53
CA ALA A 67 -2.54 -1.55 10.67
C ALA A 67 -2.11 -0.19 11.21
N SER A 68 -2.67 0.89 10.66
CA SER A 68 -2.35 2.26 11.08
C SER A 68 -2.82 2.51 12.51
N GLU A 69 -4.02 2.05 12.87
CA GLU A 69 -4.56 2.18 14.22
C GLU A 69 -3.72 1.41 15.24
N ALA A 70 -3.37 0.16 14.97
CA ALA A 70 -2.51 -0.63 15.85
C ALA A 70 -1.17 0.07 16.09
N ARG A 71 -0.52 0.53 15.01
CA ARG A 71 0.75 1.26 15.11
C ARG A 71 0.62 2.53 15.95
N MET A 72 -0.39 3.34 15.68
CA MET A 72 -0.62 4.62 16.40
C MET A 72 -1.02 4.40 17.86
N SER A 73 -1.54 3.24 18.20
CA SER A 73 -1.90 2.84 19.57
C SER A 73 -0.76 2.10 20.31
N GLY A 74 0.46 2.09 19.74
CA GLY A 74 1.63 1.56 20.43
C GLY A 74 1.91 0.07 20.22
N CYS A 75 1.35 -0.55 19.18
CA CYS A 75 1.71 -1.93 18.81
C CYS A 75 3.22 -2.02 18.56
N SER A 76 3.88 -3.02 19.19
CA SER A 76 5.34 -3.21 19.12
C SER A 76 5.84 -3.91 17.85
N LEU A 77 4.94 -4.36 16.99
CA LEU A 77 5.33 -5.02 15.74
C LEU A 77 6.04 -4.05 14.79
N PRO A 78 7.11 -4.51 14.12
CA PRO A 78 7.80 -3.69 13.14
C PRO A 78 6.96 -3.43 11.91
N VAL A 79 7.21 -2.30 11.24
CA VAL A 79 6.61 -1.94 9.96
C VAL A 79 7.68 -1.50 8.97
N MET A 80 7.48 -1.82 7.70
CA MET A 80 8.29 -1.25 6.62
C MET A 80 7.76 0.13 6.27
N THR A 81 8.64 1.12 6.38
CA THR A 81 8.33 2.52 6.08
C THR A 81 8.46 2.81 4.59
N ASN A 82 7.77 3.86 4.13
CA ASN A 82 8.08 4.50 2.86
C ASN A 82 8.27 6.00 3.11
N SER A 83 9.33 6.59 2.54
CA SER A 83 9.67 8.00 2.70
C SER A 83 9.71 8.49 4.16
N GLY A 84 10.16 7.63 5.08
CA GLY A 84 10.32 7.95 6.50
C GLY A 84 9.06 7.83 7.35
N SER A 85 7.93 7.36 6.80
CA SER A 85 6.69 7.18 7.55
C SER A 85 6.19 5.73 7.51
N GLY A 86 5.89 5.15 8.69
CA GLY A 86 5.30 3.81 8.78
C GLY A 86 3.88 3.76 8.24
N ASN A 87 3.03 4.74 8.58
CA ASN A 87 1.67 4.79 8.04
C ASN A 87 1.66 4.94 6.51
N GLN A 88 2.60 5.70 5.96
CA GLN A 88 2.78 5.81 4.51
C GLN A 88 3.20 4.47 3.92
N GLY A 89 4.17 3.76 4.52
CA GLY A 89 4.59 2.45 4.05
C GLY A 89 3.47 1.41 4.09
N MET A 90 2.64 1.42 5.13
CA MET A 90 1.48 0.53 5.23
C MET A 90 0.40 0.87 4.20
N ALA A 91 0.05 2.15 4.02
CA ALA A 91 -0.93 2.58 3.02
C ALA A 91 -0.47 2.32 1.58
N THR A 92 0.84 2.38 1.32
CA THR A 92 1.44 2.04 0.02
C THR A 92 1.34 0.55 -0.30
N SER A 93 1.54 -0.32 0.69
CA SER A 93 1.74 -1.76 0.45
C SER A 93 0.52 -2.62 0.76
N ILE A 94 -0.15 -2.40 1.89
CA ILE A 94 -1.23 -3.29 2.36
C ILE A 94 -2.36 -3.42 1.34
N PRO A 95 -2.89 -2.34 0.74
CA PRO A 95 -3.95 -2.48 -0.27
C PRO A 95 -3.51 -3.33 -1.46
N VAL A 96 -2.27 -3.15 -1.94
CA VAL A 96 -1.72 -3.91 -3.07
C VAL A 96 -1.60 -5.40 -2.71
N ILE A 97 -1.09 -5.72 -1.51
CA ILE A 97 -0.92 -7.09 -1.02
C ILE A 97 -2.29 -7.79 -0.89
N ILE A 98 -3.25 -7.14 -0.26
CA ILE A 98 -4.60 -7.69 -0.08
C ILE A 98 -5.29 -7.87 -1.43
N TYR A 99 -5.15 -6.89 -2.33
CA TYR A 99 -5.69 -6.97 -3.68
C TYR A 99 -5.14 -8.17 -4.44
N ALA A 100 -3.83 -8.31 -4.51
CA ALA A 100 -3.19 -9.43 -5.20
C ALA A 100 -3.63 -10.78 -4.63
N LYS A 101 -3.74 -10.88 -3.30
CA LYS A 101 -4.23 -12.09 -2.63
C LYS A 101 -5.69 -12.43 -2.99
N GLU A 102 -6.58 -11.45 -2.96
CA GLU A 102 -8.01 -11.64 -3.28
C GLU A 102 -8.24 -11.99 -4.76
N LYS A 103 -7.36 -11.53 -5.63
CA LYS A 103 -7.40 -11.84 -7.08
C LYS A 103 -6.63 -13.11 -7.46
N GLY A 104 -5.88 -13.70 -6.53
CA GLY A 104 -5.06 -14.88 -6.81
C GLY A 104 -3.90 -14.60 -7.77
N LEU A 105 -3.34 -13.40 -7.73
CA LEU A 105 -2.19 -13.00 -8.55
C LEU A 105 -0.94 -13.76 -8.12
N THR A 106 -0.01 -13.92 -9.05
CA THR A 106 1.29 -14.55 -8.81
C THR A 106 2.17 -13.69 -7.89
N GLU A 107 3.17 -14.32 -7.30
CA GLU A 107 4.16 -13.63 -6.46
C GLU A 107 4.89 -12.53 -7.25
N GLU A 108 5.22 -12.81 -8.52
CA GLU A 108 5.88 -11.83 -9.38
C GLU A 108 5.00 -10.62 -9.68
N GLU A 109 3.73 -10.81 -9.99
CA GLU A 109 2.77 -9.72 -10.18
C GLU A 109 2.64 -8.87 -8.92
N LEU A 110 2.53 -9.50 -7.74
CA LEU A 110 2.51 -8.79 -6.47
C LEU A 110 3.77 -7.93 -6.29
N TYR A 111 4.96 -8.49 -6.53
CA TYR A 111 6.20 -7.73 -6.38
C TYR A 111 6.27 -6.54 -7.34
N ARG A 112 5.88 -6.71 -8.59
CA ARG A 112 5.83 -5.63 -9.57
C ARG A 112 4.84 -4.53 -9.16
N GLY A 113 3.67 -4.90 -8.65
CA GLY A 113 2.69 -3.97 -8.09
C GLY A 113 3.25 -3.20 -6.88
N LEU A 114 3.99 -3.87 -5.99
CA LEU A 114 4.64 -3.22 -4.84
C LEU A 114 5.77 -2.28 -5.28
N VAL A 115 6.61 -2.67 -6.24
CA VAL A 115 7.62 -1.79 -6.83
C VAL A 115 6.96 -0.53 -7.37
N PHE A 116 5.93 -0.69 -8.17
CA PHE A 116 5.19 0.42 -8.76
C PHE A 116 4.61 1.34 -7.69
N SER A 117 3.88 0.80 -6.72
CA SER A 117 3.27 1.58 -5.64
C SER A 117 4.30 2.34 -4.80
N ASN A 118 5.39 1.69 -4.42
CA ASN A 118 6.46 2.32 -3.63
C ASN A 118 7.10 3.49 -4.39
N LEU A 119 7.39 3.32 -5.68
CA LEU A 119 8.03 4.36 -6.49
C LEU A 119 7.10 5.54 -6.79
N ILE A 120 5.81 5.30 -7.05
CA ILE A 120 4.82 6.39 -7.19
C ILE A 120 4.70 7.17 -5.88
N THR A 121 4.67 6.51 -4.73
CA THR A 121 4.64 7.17 -3.42
C THR A 121 5.87 8.07 -3.23
N ILE A 122 7.07 7.57 -3.54
CA ILE A 122 8.32 8.35 -3.45
C ILE A 122 8.29 9.53 -4.43
N HIS A 123 7.84 9.29 -5.65
CA HIS A 123 7.75 10.33 -6.68
C HIS A 123 6.83 11.49 -6.25
N GLN A 124 5.64 11.19 -5.76
CA GLN A 124 4.74 12.21 -5.23
C GLN A 124 5.34 12.93 -4.02
N LYS A 125 6.02 12.19 -3.13
CA LYS A 125 6.65 12.77 -1.94
C LYS A 125 7.78 13.73 -2.28
N THR A 126 8.48 13.55 -3.38
CA THR A 126 9.51 14.50 -3.83
C THR A 126 8.92 15.87 -4.18
N GLY A 127 7.72 15.92 -4.73
CA GLY A 127 7.01 17.16 -5.05
C GLY A 127 6.42 17.86 -3.82
N ILE A 128 6.01 17.09 -2.81
CA ILE A 128 5.42 17.62 -1.56
C ILE A 128 6.50 18.07 -0.56
N GLY A 129 7.69 17.47 -0.62
CA GLY A 129 8.80 17.72 0.29
C GLY A 129 8.81 16.76 1.50
N ARG A 130 9.99 16.70 2.17
CA ARG A 130 10.21 15.77 3.29
C ARG A 130 9.38 16.12 4.52
N LEU A 131 9.34 17.42 4.86
CA LEU A 131 8.52 17.96 5.93
C LEU A 131 7.33 18.69 5.30
N SER A 132 6.16 18.11 5.45
CA SER A 132 4.95 18.60 4.82
C SER A 132 3.78 18.53 5.80
N ALA A 133 2.91 19.53 5.76
CA ALA A 133 1.62 19.51 6.45
C ALA A 133 0.65 18.49 5.84
N PHE A 134 0.89 18.06 4.60
CA PHE A 134 0.11 17.00 3.97
C PHE A 134 0.53 15.63 4.50
N CYS A 135 -0.43 14.83 4.90
CA CYS A 135 -0.18 13.47 5.35
C CYS A 135 0.29 12.59 4.19
N GLY A 136 1.44 11.94 4.35
CA GLY A 136 1.97 11.02 3.34
C GLY A 136 1.08 9.82 3.05
N ALA A 137 0.13 9.48 3.95
CA ALA A 137 -0.83 8.42 3.71
C ALA A 137 -1.78 8.73 2.54
N VAL A 138 -2.05 10.02 2.25
CA VAL A 138 -2.84 10.41 1.06
C VAL A 138 -2.10 10.06 -0.22
N SER A 139 -0.82 10.46 -0.34
CA SER A 139 0.02 10.08 -1.50
C SER A 139 0.16 8.57 -1.64
N ALA A 140 0.29 7.86 -0.51
CA ALA A 140 0.37 6.41 -0.50
C ALA A 140 -0.94 5.74 -0.93
N GLY A 141 -2.10 6.32 -0.56
CA GLY A 141 -3.41 5.86 -1.02
C GLY A 141 -3.57 6.01 -2.53
N CYS A 142 -3.17 7.16 -3.07
CA CYS A 142 -3.09 7.39 -4.51
C CYS A 142 -2.20 6.36 -5.20
N ALA A 143 -0.99 6.15 -4.69
CA ALA A 143 -0.03 5.22 -5.27
C ALA A 143 -0.52 3.77 -5.25
N SER A 144 -1.15 3.32 -4.15
CA SER A 144 -1.75 1.98 -4.08
C SER A 144 -2.93 1.82 -5.05
N GLY A 145 -3.75 2.85 -5.23
CA GLY A 145 -4.80 2.88 -6.25
C GLY A 145 -4.24 2.75 -7.67
N ALA A 146 -3.18 3.51 -7.99
CA ALA A 146 -2.50 3.41 -9.27
C ALA A 146 -1.85 2.04 -9.50
N ALA A 147 -1.28 1.43 -8.45
CA ALA A 147 -0.74 0.07 -8.53
C ALA A 147 -1.82 -0.98 -8.76
N ILE A 148 -3.00 -0.83 -8.20
CA ILE A 148 -4.14 -1.71 -8.47
C ILE A 148 -4.56 -1.57 -9.94
N THR A 149 -4.64 -0.34 -10.47
CA THR A 149 -4.91 -0.12 -11.91
C THR A 149 -3.85 -0.79 -12.77
N TYR A 150 -2.57 -0.71 -12.38
CA TYR A 150 -1.47 -1.41 -13.05
C TYR A 150 -1.66 -2.94 -13.04
N LEU A 151 -2.00 -3.51 -11.89
CA LEU A 151 -2.22 -4.97 -11.75
C LEU A 151 -3.45 -5.47 -12.51
N GLU A 152 -4.45 -4.62 -12.75
CA GLU A 152 -5.60 -4.93 -13.62
C GLU A 152 -5.26 -4.85 -15.13
N GLY A 153 -4.00 -4.60 -15.48
CA GLY A 153 -3.57 -4.42 -16.87
C GLY A 153 -3.97 -3.07 -17.45
N GLY A 154 -4.22 -2.09 -16.61
CA GLY A 154 -4.59 -0.74 -17.03
C GLY A 154 -3.50 -0.10 -17.89
N THR A 155 -3.94 0.68 -18.91
CA THR A 155 -3.02 1.45 -19.76
C THR A 155 -2.33 2.56 -18.96
N LEU A 156 -1.20 3.03 -19.45
CA LEU A 156 -0.48 4.15 -18.85
C LEU A 156 -1.36 5.41 -18.71
N GLU A 157 -2.29 5.63 -19.66
CA GLU A 157 -3.26 6.71 -19.58
C GLU A 157 -4.22 6.54 -18.40
N GLN A 158 -4.73 5.33 -18.17
CA GLN A 158 -5.62 5.01 -17.04
C GLN A 158 -4.88 5.17 -15.70
N ILE A 159 -3.63 4.71 -15.64
CA ILE A 159 -2.76 4.88 -14.47
C ILE A 159 -2.54 6.37 -14.18
N ASN A 160 -2.20 7.18 -15.19
CA ASN A 160 -2.02 8.62 -15.04
C ASN A 160 -3.30 9.30 -14.56
N LYS A 161 -4.46 8.92 -15.10
CA LYS A 161 -5.76 9.40 -14.63
C LYS A 161 -6.02 9.03 -13.17
N THR A 162 -5.68 7.82 -12.75
CA THR A 162 -5.81 7.40 -11.35
C THR A 162 -4.94 8.27 -10.44
N VAL A 163 -3.67 8.51 -10.82
CA VAL A 163 -2.76 9.38 -10.05
C VAL A 163 -3.28 10.82 -9.96
N THR A 164 -3.93 11.33 -11.02
CA THR A 164 -4.37 12.72 -11.08
C THR A 164 -5.70 12.95 -10.34
N ASN A 165 -6.56 11.94 -10.28
CA ASN A 165 -7.91 12.05 -9.72
C ASN A 165 -8.02 11.66 -8.24
N THR A 166 -6.91 11.32 -7.61
CA THR A 166 -6.85 10.95 -6.19
C THR A 166 -6.24 12.07 -5.36
#